data_bc8a16a5a541fb5a5fdee98be87c5d0e
#
_entry.id   bc8a16a5a541fb5a5fdee98be87c5d0e
#
_cell.length_a   1.000
_cell.length_b   1.000
_cell.length_c   1.000
_cell.angle_alpha   90.00
_cell.angle_beta   90.00
_cell.angle_gamma   90.00
#
_symmetry.space_group_name_H-M   'P 1'
#
loop_
_entity.id
_entity.type
_entity.pdbx_description
1 polymer ?
#
loop_
_entity_poly.entity_id
_entity_poly.type
_entity_poly.pdbx_seq_one_letter_code
_entity_poly.pdbx_strand_id
1 'polypeptide(L)'
;MGRIEERFGVKLASLQDLFDVLNRSHDYFAARNCVASDHGIEIPLRGDYEYADADKVFRKAMAGEALTNDEMNCYMGAFLTECARLNSETGWVTQLHLGAVRDVRKSLFDSMGPDVGGDISNHYLDYAGALCSFLNRFDDKLKVVLYCLDQGHQATLATISRAFGSKVALGSAWWLCDTPIGMRRQLEYIGAVDTLMNFAGMVSDSRKLLSYGSRFEMFRRVLSDVVGDMVGRGQMPEEIALNIVRSIAYDGTKKFWNF
;
A
#
# COMPACT_ATOMS: atom_id res chain seq x y z
N MET A 1 -6.01 -22.51 -3.78
CA MET A 1 -7.48 -22.49 -3.94
C MET A 1 -8.18 -23.54 -3.05
N GLY A 2 -7.79 -24.81 -3.01
CA GLY A 2 -8.49 -25.85 -2.21
C GLY A 2 -8.76 -25.50 -0.74
N ARG A 3 -7.82 -24.82 -0.06
CA ARG A 3 -8.03 -24.33 1.32
C ARG A 3 -9.14 -23.27 1.42
N ILE A 4 -9.38 -22.49 0.38
CA ILE A 4 -10.47 -21.51 0.31
C ILE A 4 -11.80 -22.25 0.12
N GLU A 5 -11.84 -23.21 -0.80
CA GLU A 5 -13.03 -24.05 -1.05
C GLU A 5 -13.48 -24.76 0.23
N GLU A 6 -12.55 -25.38 0.92
CA GLU A 6 -12.81 -26.05 2.22
C GLU A 6 -13.35 -25.08 3.28
N ARG A 7 -12.66 -23.94 3.46
CA ARG A 7 -13.03 -22.96 4.50
C ARG A 7 -14.40 -22.32 4.29
N PHE A 8 -14.75 -22.04 3.04
CA PHE A 8 -15.99 -21.33 2.68
C PHE A 8 -17.12 -22.26 2.26
N GLY A 9 -16.86 -23.57 2.12
CA GLY A 9 -17.83 -24.55 1.67
C GLY A 9 -18.33 -24.32 0.25
N VAL A 10 -17.45 -23.86 -0.65
CA VAL A 10 -17.77 -23.51 -2.04
C VAL A 10 -16.85 -24.26 -2.98
N LYS A 11 -17.24 -24.33 -4.27
CA LYS A 11 -16.38 -24.77 -5.36
C LYS A 11 -16.01 -23.56 -6.23
N LEU A 12 -14.74 -23.38 -6.49
CA LEU A 12 -14.23 -22.28 -7.33
C LEU A 12 -14.11 -22.75 -8.78
N ALA A 13 -15.17 -22.57 -9.57
CA ALA A 13 -15.23 -22.92 -10.98
C ALA A 13 -14.98 -21.72 -11.92
N SER A 14 -15.11 -20.51 -11.40
CA SER A 14 -14.91 -19.24 -12.11
C SER A 14 -14.24 -18.21 -11.23
N LEU A 15 -13.73 -17.15 -11.85
CA LEU A 15 -13.22 -15.99 -11.13
C LEU A 15 -14.30 -15.31 -10.27
N GLN A 16 -15.57 -15.36 -10.74
CA GLN A 16 -16.70 -14.82 -9.97
C GLN A 16 -16.90 -15.56 -8.64
N ASP A 17 -16.75 -16.89 -8.62
CA ASP A 17 -16.87 -17.65 -7.37
C ASP A 17 -15.80 -17.19 -6.34
N LEU A 18 -14.59 -16.85 -6.80
CA LEU A 18 -13.55 -16.28 -5.95
C LEU A 18 -13.93 -14.87 -5.48
N PHE A 19 -14.47 -14.03 -6.34
CA PHE A 19 -14.92 -12.68 -5.99
C PHE A 19 -16.08 -12.71 -4.97
N ASP A 20 -16.98 -13.67 -5.10
CA ASP A 20 -18.05 -13.87 -4.12
C ASP A 20 -17.49 -14.27 -2.73
N VAL A 21 -16.44 -15.07 -2.69
CA VAL A 21 -15.72 -15.39 -1.45
C VAL A 21 -15.01 -14.15 -0.89
N LEU A 22 -14.38 -13.33 -1.73
CA LEU A 22 -13.77 -12.07 -1.29
C LEU A 22 -14.81 -11.13 -0.67
N ASN A 23 -15.97 -11.00 -1.32
CA ASN A 23 -17.07 -10.17 -0.81
C ASN A 23 -17.53 -10.66 0.57
N ARG A 24 -17.76 -11.96 0.74
CA ARG A 24 -18.09 -12.56 2.04
C ARG A 24 -17.00 -12.31 3.10
N SER A 25 -15.75 -12.38 2.71
CA SER A 25 -14.63 -12.08 3.61
C SER A 25 -14.60 -10.59 3.99
N HIS A 26 -14.81 -9.72 3.03
CA HIS A 26 -14.89 -8.26 3.23
C HIS A 26 -16.01 -7.90 4.21
N ASP A 27 -17.23 -8.45 4.02
CA ASP A 27 -18.37 -8.26 4.92
C ASP A 27 -18.09 -8.75 6.34
N TYR A 28 -17.40 -9.90 6.46
CA TYR A 28 -17.01 -10.44 7.76
C TYR A 28 -16.08 -9.47 8.53
N PHE A 29 -15.13 -8.84 7.84
CA PHE A 29 -14.23 -7.88 8.47
C PHE A 29 -14.89 -6.52 8.67
N ALA A 30 -15.78 -6.08 7.77
CA ALA A 30 -16.56 -4.86 7.93
C ALA A 30 -17.43 -4.90 9.18
N ALA A 31 -18.08 -6.04 9.45
CA ALA A 31 -18.85 -6.27 10.69
C ALA A 31 -17.98 -6.23 11.97
N ARG A 32 -16.66 -6.14 11.85
CA ARG A 32 -15.68 -6.02 12.94
C ARG A 32 -14.93 -4.70 12.94
N ASN A 33 -15.51 -3.70 12.31
CA ASN A 33 -14.97 -2.34 12.20
C ASN A 33 -13.62 -2.26 11.44
N CYS A 34 -13.37 -3.17 10.49
CA CYS A 34 -12.25 -3.02 9.60
C CYS A 34 -12.49 -1.84 8.65
N VAL A 35 -11.46 -1.04 8.41
CA VAL A 35 -11.55 0.20 7.62
C VAL A 35 -10.54 0.27 6.50
N ALA A 36 -9.74 -0.78 6.31
CA ALA A 36 -8.70 -0.82 5.28
C ALA A 36 -8.40 -2.25 4.82
N SER A 37 -7.91 -2.39 3.62
CA SER A 37 -7.23 -3.60 3.13
C SER A 37 -5.77 -3.29 2.80
N ASP A 38 -4.94 -4.34 2.74
CA ASP A 38 -3.51 -4.22 2.51
C ASP A 38 -3.06 -5.25 1.47
N HIS A 39 -2.28 -4.78 0.50
CA HIS A 39 -1.83 -5.57 -0.65
C HIS A 39 -0.33 -5.39 -0.88
N GLY A 40 0.43 -6.47 -0.67
CA GLY A 40 1.83 -6.54 -1.08
C GLY A 40 1.93 -6.87 -2.57
N ILE A 41 2.53 -5.98 -3.36
CA ILE A 41 2.64 -6.12 -4.81
C ILE A 41 4.10 -5.91 -5.21
N GLU A 42 4.70 -6.89 -5.89
CA GLU A 42 6.09 -6.75 -6.36
C GLU A 42 6.22 -5.63 -7.38
N ILE A 43 5.24 -5.54 -8.30
CA ILE A 43 5.16 -4.49 -9.33
C ILE A 43 3.79 -3.82 -9.29
N PRO A 44 3.68 -2.51 -9.61
CA PRO A 44 2.40 -1.86 -9.76
C PRO A 44 1.60 -2.53 -10.89
N LEU A 45 0.34 -2.84 -10.61
CA LEU A 45 -0.54 -3.51 -11.55
C LEU A 45 -1.47 -2.51 -12.23
N ARG A 46 -1.68 -2.67 -13.52
CA ARG A 46 -2.63 -1.88 -14.29
C ARG A 46 -4.06 -2.21 -13.87
N GLY A 47 -4.94 -1.21 -13.92
CA GLY A 47 -6.36 -1.37 -13.62
C GLY A 47 -7.25 -1.61 -14.86
N ASP A 48 -6.67 -1.80 -16.03
CA ASP A 48 -7.35 -1.86 -17.33
C ASP A 48 -7.48 -3.29 -17.92
N TYR A 49 -7.50 -4.30 -17.05
CA TYR A 49 -7.74 -5.68 -17.46
C TYR A 49 -9.22 -5.99 -17.56
N GLU A 50 -9.59 -6.73 -18.63
CA GLU A 50 -10.96 -7.19 -18.83
C GLU A 50 -11.25 -8.44 -17.98
N TYR A 51 -12.43 -8.45 -17.36
CA TYR A 51 -12.87 -9.58 -16.53
C TYR A 51 -12.83 -10.93 -17.28
N ALA A 52 -13.30 -10.94 -18.54
CA ALA A 52 -13.37 -12.16 -19.33
C ALA A 52 -11.99 -12.81 -19.58
N ASP A 53 -10.94 -12.00 -19.72
CA ASP A 53 -9.58 -12.50 -19.90
C ASP A 53 -9.00 -13.02 -18.58
N ALA A 54 -9.25 -12.31 -17.48
CA ALA A 54 -8.85 -12.76 -16.15
C ALA A 54 -9.58 -14.07 -15.74
N ASP A 55 -10.86 -14.27 -16.10
CA ASP A 55 -11.58 -15.52 -15.84
C ASP A 55 -11.00 -16.70 -16.64
N LYS A 56 -10.61 -16.48 -17.90
CA LYS A 56 -9.90 -17.51 -18.69
C LYS A 56 -8.58 -17.91 -18.01
N VAL A 57 -7.79 -16.91 -17.58
CA VAL A 57 -6.53 -17.16 -16.88
C VAL A 57 -6.78 -17.92 -15.57
N PHE A 58 -7.79 -17.51 -14.79
CA PHE A 58 -8.17 -18.21 -13.56
C PHE A 58 -8.50 -19.68 -13.83
N ARG A 59 -9.33 -19.99 -14.83
CA ARG A 59 -9.70 -21.36 -15.19
C ARG A 59 -8.50 -22.19 -15.64
N LYS A 60 -7.59 -21.57 -16.42
CA LYS A 60 -6.33 -22.19 -16.84
C LYS A 60 -5.46 -22.57 -15.62
N ALA A 61 -5.33 -21.66 -14.66
CA ALA A 61 -4.60 -21.92 -13.40
C ALA A 61 -5.25 -23.03 -12.57
N MET A 62 -6.59 -23.04 -12.49
CA MET A 62 -7.34 -24.09 -11.77
C MET A 62 -7.18 -25.46 -12.42
N ALA A 63 -6.98 -25.53 -13.74
CA ALA A 63 -6.65 -26.77 -14.45
C ALA A 63 -5.20 -27.25 -14.24
N GLY A 64 -4.38 -26.46 -13.52
CA GLY A 64 -2.96 -26.80 -13.27
C GLY A 64 -2.02 -26.45 -14.43
N GLU A 65 -2.47 -25.66 -15.39
CA GLU A 65 -1.69 -25.21 -16.53
C GLU A 65 -0.73 -24.07 -16.12
N ALA A 66 0.44 -24.02 -16.74
CA ALA A 66 1.41 -22.94 -16.51
C ALA A 66 0.90 -21.61 -17.08
N LEU A 67 1.08 -20.54 -16.33
CA LEU A 67 0.75 -19.18 -16.74
C LEU A 67 1.98 -18.44 -17.25
N THR A 68 1.79 -17.58 -18.23
CA THR A 68 2.77 -16.56 -18.62
C THR A 68 2.77 -15.39 -17.62
N ASN A 69 3.80 -14.54 -17.65
CA ASN A 69 3.85 -13.33 -16.84
C ASN A 69 2.67 -12.38 -17.14
N ASP A 70 2.30 -12.24 -18.41
CA ASP A 70 1.18 -11.39 -18.81
C ASP A 70 -0.16 -11.93 -18.29
N GLU A 71 -0.36 -13.26 -18.34
CA GLU A 71 -1.53 -13.90 -17.75
C GLU A 71 -1.57 -13.70 -16.22
N MET A 72 -0.44 -13.85 -15.52
CA MET A 72 -0.38 -13.57 -14.09
C MET A 72 -0.70 -12.12 -13.78
N ASN A 73 -0.15 -11.17 -14.52
CA ASN A 73 -0.43 -9.74 -14.35
C ASN A 73 -1.91 -9.42 -14.62
N CYS A 74 -2.52 -10.03 -15.65
CA CYS A 74 -3.94 -9.89 -15.94
C CYS A 74 -4.81 -10.35 -14.76
N TYR A 75 -4.56 -11.55 -14.24
CA TYR A 75 -5.29 -12.07 -13.09
C TYR A 75 -5.11 -11.20 -11.84
N MET A 76 -3.87 -10.83 -11.52
CA MET A 76 -3.56 -10.03 -10.33
C MET A 76 -4.16 -8.61 -10.43
N GLY A 77 -4.13 -8.01 -11.63
CA GLY A 77 -4.74 -6.71 -11.88
C GLY A 77 -6.26 -6.74 -11.71
N ALA A 78 -6.93 -7.78 -12.23
CA ALA A 78 -8.36 -7.97 -12.04
C ALA A 78 -8.72 -8.22 -10.57
N PHE A 79 -7.94 -9.01 -9.86
CA PHE A 79 -8.12 -9.27 -8.44
C PHE A 79 -7.97 -8.00 -7.59
N LEU A 80 -6.90 -7.22 -7.82
CA LEU A 80 -6.70 -5.94 -7.12
C LEU A 80 -7.83 -4.95 -7.43
N THR A 81 -8.29 -4.91 -8.68
CA THR A 81 -9.42 -4.08 -9.10
C THR A 81 -10.70 -4.44 -8.35
N GLU A 82 -10.97 -5.73 -8.16
CA GLU A 82 -12.14 -6.17 -7.38
C GLU A 82 -12.02 -5.80 -5.89
N CYS A 83 -10.86 -5.98 -5.28
CA CYS A 83 -10.60 -5.52 -3.92
C CYS A 83 -10.83 -4.01 -3.78
N ALA A 84 -10.33 -3.23 -4.74
CA ALA A 84 -10.51 -1.78 -4.75
C ALA A 84 -11.97 -1.37 -4.96
N ARG A 85 -12.74 -2.11 -5.77
CA ARG A 85 -14.17 -1.90 -5.95
C ARG A 85 -14.92 -2.06 -4.62
N LEU A 86 -14.68 -3.16 -3.91
CA LEU A 86 -15.28 -3.41 -2.60
C LEU A 86 -14.92 -2.30 -1.59
N ASN A 87 -13.66 -1.89 -1.55
CA ASN A 87 -13.21 -0.80 -0.70
C ASN A 87 -13.88 0.54 -1.04
N SER A 88 -14.03 0.84 -2.35
CA SER A 88 -14.66 2.09 -2.80
C SER A 88 -16.14 2.18 -2.40
N GLU A 89 -16.84 1.05 -2.37
CA GLU A 89 -18.26 0.96 -2.00
C GLU A 89 -18.47 1.07 -0.48
N THR A 90 -17.50 0.65 0.32
CA THR A 90 -17.59 0.66 1.78
C THR A 90 -16.79 1.77 2.46
N GLY A 91 -16.04 2.55 1.67
CA GLY A 91 -15.20 3.63 2.18
C GLY A 91 -13.92 3.16 2.88
N TRP A 92 -13.49 1.93 2.64
CA TRP A 92 -12.22 1.42 3.15
C TRP A 92 -11.03 2.03 2.40
N VAL A 93 -9.92 2.15 3.10
CA VAL A 93 -8.64 2.58 2.53
C VAL A 93 -7.93 1.37 1.90
N THR A 94 -7.45 1.52 0.68
CA THR A 94 -6.61 0.52 0.01
C THR A 94 -5.14 0.85 0.23
N GLN A 95 -4.40 -0.03 0.89
CA GLN A 95 -2.96 0.11 1.08
C GLN A 95 -2.21 -0.72 0.04
N LEU A 96 -1.27 -0.10 -0.66
CA LEU A 96 -0.42 -0.75 -1.66
C LEU A 96 1.05 -0.72 -1.21
N HIS A 97 1.59 -1.88 -0.87
CA HIS A 97 2.99 -2.09 -0.55
C HIS A 97 3.74 -2.56 -1.80
N LEU A 98 4.57 -1.69 -2.37
CA LEU A 98 5.12 -1.82 -3.72
C LEU A 98 6.62 -2.10 -3.71
N GLY A 99 7.05 -3.02 -4.58
CA GLY A 99 8.46 -3.17 -4.96
C GLY A 99 9.29 -4.07 -4.06
N ALA A 100 8.68 -4.94 -3.26
CA ALA A 100 9.40 -5.97 -2.52
C ALA A 100 9.66 -7.18 -3.42
N VAL A 101 10.92 -7.53 -3.67
CA VAL A 101 11.30 -8.78 -4.30
C VAL A 101 11.72 -9.78 -3.22
N ARG A 102 10.94 -10.84 -3.11
CA ARG A 102 11.06 -11.78 -2.01
C ARG A 102 12.11 -12.86 -2.25
N ASP A 103 12.75 -13.28 -1.15
CA ASP A 103 13.54 -14.52 -1.06
C ASP A 103 14.65 -14.64 -2.12
N VAL A 104 15.29 -13.54 -2.52
CA VAL A 104 16.32 -13.53 -3.59
C VAL A 104 17.59 -14.28 -3.22
N ARG A 105 17.87 -14.45 -1.92
CA ARG A 105 19.01 -15.24 -1.45
C ARG A 105 18.65 -16.71 -1.37
N LYS A 106 18.83 -17.41 -2.49
CA LYS A 106 18.44 -18.81 -2.65
C LYS A 106 18.97 -19.74 -1.55
N SER A 107 20.22 -19.61 -1.12
CA SER A 107 20.79 -20.46 -0.06
C SER A 107 20.08 -20.28 1.30
N LEU A 108 19.57 -19.06 1.57
CA LEU A 108 18.81 -18.78 2.78
C LEU A 108 17.40 -19.36 2.69
N PHE A 109 16.74 -19.17 1.56
CA PHE A 109 15.43 -19.75 1.28
C PHE A 109 15.44 -21.29 1.37
N ASP A 110 16.43 -21.94 0.74
CA ASP A 110 16.57 -23.41 0.73
C ASP A 110 16.79 -23.98 2.15
N SER A 111 17.48 -23.23 3.03
CA SER A 111 17.80 -23.71 4.39
C SER A 111 16.75 -23.35 5.45
N MET A 112 16.04 -22.24 5.31
CA MET A 112 15.17 -21.69 6.36
C MET A 112 13.74 -21.38 5.90
N GLY A 113 13.47 -21.43 4.59
CA GLY A 113 12.18 -21.09 4.02
C GLY A 113 12.00 -19.57 3.75
N PRO A 114 10.78 -19.15 3.47
CA PRO A 114 10.44 -17.76 3.15
C PRO A 114 10.47 -16.83 4.37
N ASP A 115 10.49 -15.53 4.12
CA ASP A 115 10.37 -14.46 5.14
C ASP A 115 11.51 -14.44 6.19
N VAL A 116 12.70 -14.85 5.84
CA VAL A 116 13.87 -14.93 6.75
C VAL A 116 14.93 -13.86 6.48
N GLY A 117 14.57 -12.80 5.75
CA GLY A 117 15.44 -11.63 5.53
C GLY A 117 16.24 -11.68 4.23
N GLY A 118 15.82 -12.49 3.26
CA GLY A 118 16.43 -12.60 1.93
C GLY A 118 15.84 -11.64 0.88
N ASP A 119 15.12 -10.61 1.28
CA ASP A 119 14.34 -9.73 0.42
C ASP A 119 15.08 -8.45 0.05
N ILE A 120 14.76 -7.88 -1.11
CA ILE A 120 15.34 -6.63 -1.62
C ILE A 120 14.26 -5.70 -2.17
N SER A 121 14.63 -4.42 -2.39
CA SER A 121 13.84 -3.49 -3.18
C SER A 121 14.08 -3.69 -4.67
N ASN A 122 13.10 -3.31 -5.50
CA ASN A 122 13.21 -3.26 -6.95
C ASN A 122 13.19 -1.82 -7.43
N HIS A 123 14.29 -1.37 -8.06
CA HIS A 123 14.41 -0.02 -8.61
C HIS A 123 13.72 0.13 -9.98
N TYR A 124 13.61 -0.93 -10.76
CA TYR A 124 13.12 -0.89 -12.14
C TYR A 124 11.60 -1.10 -12.20
N LEU A 125 10.84 -0.15 -11.64
CA LEU A 125 9.38 -0.20 -11.62
C LEU A 125 8.79 1.01 -12.36
N ASP A 126 7.83 0.75 -13.26
CA ASP A 126 7.00 1.78 -13.88
C ASP A 126 5.78 2.09 -12.99
N TYR A 127 5.94 3.05 -12.09
CA TYR A 127 4.82 3.54 -11.28
C TYR A 127 3.88 4.44 -12.09
N ALA A 128 4.39 5.21 -13.03
CA ALA A 128 3.59 6.22 -13.71
C ALA A 128 2.50 5.59 -14.59
N GLY A 129 2.87 4.66 -15.46
CA GLY A 129 1.91 4.03 -16.36
C GLY A 129 0.91 3.14 -15.64
N ALA A 130 1.39 2.15 -14.90
CA ALA A 130 0.55 1.14 -14.28
C ALA A 130 -0.32 1.70 -13.14
N LEU A 131 0.29 2.45 -12.22
CA LEU A 131 -0.42 2.96 -11.05
C LEU A 131 -1.44 4.05 -11.41
N CYS A 132 -1.11 4.96 -12.35
CA CYS A 132 -2.05 5.99 -12.78
C CYS A 132 -3.27 5.39 -13.50
N SER A 133 -3.10 4.32 -14.27
CA SER A 133 -4.23 3.59 -14.87
C SER A 133 -5.19 3.04 -13.80
N PHE A 134 -4.65 2.40 -12.77
CA PHE A 134 -5.43 1.90 -11.63
C PHE A 134 -6.13 3.05 -10.87
N LEU A 135 -5.41 4.12 -10.53
CA LEU A 135 -5.96 5.25 -9.77
C LEU A 135 -7.07 5.98 -10.54
N ASN A 136 -6.90 6.20 -11.86
CA ASN A 136 -7.94 6.83 -12.69
C ASN A 136 -9.25 6.04 -12.73
N ARG A 137 -9.18 4.71 -12.62
CA ARG A 137 -10.40 3.86 -12.58
C ARG A 137 -11.26 4.14 -11.36
N PHE A 138 -10.67 4.57 -10.26
CA PHE A 138 -11.34 4.81 -8.98
C PHE A 138 -11.25 6.27 -8.53
N ASP A 139 -11.00 7.19 -9.45
CA ASP A 139 -10.83 8.60 -9.15
C ASP A 139 -11.99 9.15 -8.30
N ASP A 140 -11.66 9.93 -7.27
CA ASP A 140 -12.58 10.47 -6.26
C ASP A 140 -13.38 9.45 -5.42
N LYS A 141 -13.30 8.15 -5.71
CA LYS A 141 -14.10 7.12 -5.04
C LYS A 141 -13.30 6.33 -4.00
N LEU A 142 -12.00 6.17 -4.21
CA LEU A 142 -11.15 5.31 -3.40
C LEU A 142 -10.06 6.10 -2.71
N LYS A 143 -9.88 5.86 -1.41
CA LYS A 143 -8.68 6.29 -0.69
C LYS A 143 -7.57 5.26 -0.87
N VAL A 144 -6.39 5.70 -1.30
CA VAL A 144 -5.24 4.83 -1.52
C VAL A 144 -4.03 5.35 -0.75
N VAL A 145 -3.33 4.43 -0.10
CA VAL A 145 -2.03 4.71 0.53
C VAL A 145 -0.94 3.95 -0.19
N LEU A 146 0.11 4.67 -0.58
CA LEU A 146 1.24 4.14 -1.34
C LEU A 146 2.46 4.00 -0.45
N TYR A 147 3.01 2.80 -0.39
CA TYR A 147 4.27 2.48 0.28
C TYR A 147 5.26 1.94 -0.75
N CYS A 148 6.53 2.31 -0.65
CA CYS A 148 7.57 1.75 -1.50
C CYS A 148 8.83 1.41 -0.70
N LEU A 149 9.58 0.42 -1.18
CA LEU A 149 10.85 0.01 -0.57
C LEU A 149 12.06 0.76 -1.10
N ASP A 150 11.98 1.27 -2.33
CA ASP A 150 13.08 2.04 -2.91
C ASP A 150 12.87 3.54 -2.67
N GLN A 151 13.78 4.17 -1.94
CA GLN A 151 13.74 5.61 -1.68
C GLN A 151 13.78 6.45 -2.96
N GLY A 152 14.40 5.95 -4.04
CA GLY A 152 14.44 6.62 -5.34
C GLY A 152 13.07 6.84 -5.98
N HIS A 153 12.08 6.04 -5.64
CA HIS A 153 10.71 6.18 -6.15
C HIS A 153 9.84 7.15 -5.37
N GLN A 154 10.23 7.55 -4.17
CA GLN A 154 9.40 8.40 -3.31
C GLN A 154 9.06 9.74 -3.95
N ALA A 155 9.98 10.34 -4.71
CA ALA A 155 9.72 11.58 -5.43
C ALA A 155 8.60 11.41 -6.47
N THR A 156 8.63 10.33 -7.26
CA THR A 156 7.58 10.02 -8.24
C THR A 156 6.24 9.77 -7.56
N LEU A 157 6.22 8.97 -6.50
CA LEU A 157 4.99 8.69 -5.75
C LEU A 157 4.41 9.93 -5.09
N ALA A 158 5.24 10.85 -4.59
CA ALA A 158 4.78 12.13 -4.05
C ALA A 158 4.11 13.00 -5.14
N THR A 159 4.63 13.02 -6.36
CA THR A 159 3.97 13.73 -7.48
C THR A 159 2.67 13.06 -7.92
N ILE A 160 2.59 11.73 -7.89
CA ILE A 160 1.33 11.00 -8.12
C ILE A 160 0.31 11.34 -7.04
N SER A 161 0.69 11.26 -5.76
CA SER A 161 -0.16 11.65 -4.63
C SER A 161 -0.72 13.07 -4.82
N ARG A 162 0.14 14.04 -5.13
CA ARG A 162 -0.28 15.41 -5.43
C ARG A 162 -1.28 15.50 -6.59
N ALA A 163 -1.05 14.74 -7.67
CA ALA A 163 -1.91 14.78 -8.86
C ALA A 163 -3.33 14.27 -8.57
N PHE A 164 -3.48 13.26 -7.71
CA PHE A 164 -4.77 12.70 -7.30
C PHE A 164 -5.34 13.32 -6.01
N GLY A 165 -4.63 14.26 -5.40
CA GLY A 165 -5.08 15.01 -4.23
C GLY A 165 -5.28 14.16 -2.98
N SER A 166 -6.16 14.60 -2.09
CA SER A 166 -6.36 14.00 -0.75
C SER A 166 -6.89 12.56 -0.73
N LYS A 167 -7.19 11.98 -1.87
CA LYS A 167 -7.60 10.56 -1.98
C LYS A 167 -6.41 9.62 -2.08
N VAL A 168 -5.26 10.11 -2.52
CA VAL A 168 -4.05 9.31 -2.66
C VAL A 168 -2.96 9.93 -1.79
N ALA A 169 -2.53 9.23 -0.77
CA ALA A 169 -1.52 9.69 0.17
C ALA A 169 -0.30 8.76 0.19
N LEU A 170 0.86 9.31 0.52
CA LEU A 170 2.00 8.47 0.87
C LEU A 170 1.83 7.92 2.29
N GLY A 171 2.13 6.63 2.44
CA GLY A 171 2.27 5.98 3.74
C GLY A 171 3.63 6.24 4.37
N SER A 172 3.85 5.77 5.59
CA SER A 172 5.13 5.90 6.28
C SER A 172 6.28 5.21 5.53
N ALA A 173 7.50 5.62 5.83
CA ALA A 173 8.68 4.91 5.37
C ALA A 173 8.58 3.46 5.85
N TRP A 174 8.53 2.55 4.89
CA TRP A 174 8.20 1.16 5.15
C TRP A 174 9.44 0.27 5.12
N TRP A 175 9.49 -0.70 6.02
CA TRP A 175 10.46 -1.79 6.10
C TRP A 175 11.93 -1.35 5.97
N LEU A 176 12.58 -1.53 4.80
CA LEU A 176 13.98 -1.15 4.58
C LEU A 176 14.21 0.38 4.68
N CYS A 177 13.16 1.17 4.48
CA CYS A 177 13.17 2.63 4.60
C CYS A 177 12.77 3.12 6.00
N ASP A 178 12.29 2.24 6.90
CA ASP A 178 11.80 2.59 8.23
C ASP A 178 12.96 2.83 9.21
N THR A 179 13.69 3.89 8.92
CA THR A 179 14.84 4.40 9.70
C THR A 179 14.70 5.91 9.86
N PRO A 180 15.38 6.55 10.83
CA PRO A 180 15.35 8.01 10.96
C PRO A 180 15.72 8.75 9.67
N ILE A 181 16.71 8.23 8.92
CA ILE A 181 17.15 8.81 7.65
C ILE A 181 16.08 8.62 6.56
N GLY A 182 15.51 7.43 6.46
CA GLY A 182 14.45 7.13 5.49
C GLY A 182 13.19 7.95 5.73
N MET A 183 12.74 8.05 6.98
CA MET A 183 11.61 8.88 7.39
C MET A 183 11.83 10.36 7.09
N ARG A 184 13.02 10.90 7.41
CA ARG A 184 13.39 12.29 7.11
C ARG A 184 13.30 12.56 5.62
N ARG A 185 13.98 11.77 4.80
CA ARG A 185 13.97 11.91 3.34
C ARG A 185 12.58 11.86 2.76
N GLN A 186 11.75 10.94 3.22
CA GLN A 186 10.36 10.84 2.76
C GLN A 186 9.57 12.11 3.06
N LEU A 187 9.62 12.62 4.30
CA LEU A 187 8.94 13.85 4.68
C LEU A 187 9.45 15.06 3.88
N GLU A 188 10.75 15.13 3.63
CA GLU A 188 11.36 16.16 2.78
C GLU A 188 10.87 16.06 1.32
N TYR A 189 10.75 14.86 0.73
CA TYR A 189 10.18 14.68 -0.61
C TYR A 189 8.71 15.11 -0.69
N ILE A 190 7.90 14.71 0.28
CA ILE A 190 6.49 15.12 0.33
C ILE A 190 6.40 16.64 0.41
N GLY A 191 7.11 17.25 1.36
CA GLY A 191 7.11 18.71 1.55
C GLY A 191 7.68 19.51 0.39
N ALA A 192 8.50 18.89 -0.48
CA ALA A 192 9.06 19.55 -1.65
C ALA A 192 8.06 19.67 -2.82
N VAL A 193 7.11 18.76 -2.94
CA VAL A 193 6.22 18.66 -4.12
C VAL A 193 4.72 18.73 -3.77
N ASP A 194 4.36 18.49 -2.52
CA ASP A 194 2.98 18.48 -2.04
C ASP A 194 2.89 19.12 -0.64
N THR A 195 1.72 19.17 -0.05
CA THR A 195 1.57 19.49 1.36
C THR A 195 1.98 18.31 2.24
N LEU A 196 2.76 18.56 3.30
CA LEU A 196 3.09 17.55 4.30
C LEU A 196 1.85 16.87 4.93
N MET A 197 0.71 17.55 4.92
CA MET A 197 -0.55 17.01 5.45
C MET A 197 -1.16 15.92 4.56
N ASN A 198 -0.69 15.76 3.30
CA ASN A 198 -1.11 14.66 2.41
C ASN A 198 -0.28 13.40 2.67
N PHE A 199 -0.12 13.09 3.94
CA PHE A 199 0.59 11.93 4.45
C PHE A 199 -0.35 11.07 5.31
N ALA A 200 -0.40 9.77 5.05
CA ALA A 200 -1.36 8.87 5.69
C ALA A 200 -1.06 8.55 7.17
N GLY A 201 -0.02 9.14 7.72
CA GLY A 201 0.42 8.90 9.09
C GLY A 201 1.43 7.75 9.22
N MET A 202 1.93 7.56 10.44
CA MET A 202 2.87 6.49 10.75
C MET A 202 2.14 5.16 10.95
N VAL A 203 2.61 4.12 10.27
CA VAL A 203 2.33 2.72 10.60
C VAL A 203 3.66 2.02 10.88
N SER A 204 3.69 1.16 11.89
CA SER A 204 4.95 0.52 12.29
C SER A 204 5.19 -0.82 11.60
N ASP A 205 4.17 -1.44 11.06
CA ASP A 205 4.19 -2.83 10.57
C ASP A 205 4.86 -3.81 11.56
N SER A 206 4.74 -3.51 12.85
CA SER A 206 5.44 -4.26 13.89
C SER A 206 4.69 -5.52 14.28
N ARG A 207 5.41 -6.64 14.31
CA ARG A 207 4.93 -7.93 14.82
C ARG A 207 5.17 -8.10 16.33
N LYS A 208 5.74 -7.08 17.02
CA LYS A 208 6.12 -7.14 18.43
C LYS A 208 5.56 -5.97 19.22
N LEU A 209 4.79 -6.26 20.26
CA LEU A 209 4.14 -5.24 21.11
C LEU A 209 5.15 -4.17 21.64
N LEU A 210 6.32 -4.58 22.07
CA LEU A 210 7.33 -3.67 22.64
C LEU A 210 7.89 -2.64 21.65
N SER A 211 7.76 -2.88 20.34
CA SER A 211 8.29 -1.96 19.33
C SER A 211 7.31 -0.85 18.94
N TYR A 212 6.04 -0.94 19.29
CA TYR A 212 5.07 0.11 18.94
C TYR A 212 5.47 1.46 19.53
N GLY A 213 5.65 1.53 20.84
CA GLY A 213 5.98 2.78 21.52
C GLY A 213 7.26 3.43 20.98
N SER A 214 8.33 2.65 20.83
CA SER A 214 9.63 3.14 20.38
C SER A 214 9.61 3.62 18.92
N ARG A 215 8.89 2.95 18.03
CA ARG A 215 8.80 3.34 16.60
C ARG A 215 7.97 4.59 16.40
N PHE A 216 6.83 4.71 17.06
CA PHE A 216 6.02 5.93 17.01
C PHE A 216 6.73 7.12 17.66
N GLU A 217 7.50 6.90 18.75
CA GLU A 217 8.33 7.95 19.36
C GLU A 217 9.45 8.40 18.41
N MET A 218 10.13 7.45 17.75
CA MET A 218 11.14 7.76 16.74
C MET A 218 10.56 8.60 15.61
N PHE A 219 9.42 8.21 15.09
CA PHE A 219 8.74 8.97 14.03
C PHE A 219 8.39 10.40 14.47
N ARG A 220 7.78 10.57 15.65
CA ARG A 220 7.45 11.90 16.16
C ARG A 220 8.67 12.80 16.29
N ARG A 221 9.81 12.25 16.73
CA ARG A 221 11.07 13.01 16.81
C ARG A 221 11.55 13.45 15.43
N VAL A 222 11.56 12.53 14.46
CA VAL A 222 11.96 12.85 13.08
C VAL A 222 11.02 13.88 12.45
N LEU A 223 9.71 13.72 12.63
CA LEU A 223 8.73 14.68 12.14
C LEU A 223 8.93 16.08 12.73
N SER A 224 9.12 16.16 14.06
CA SER A 224 9.36 17.43 14.75
C SER A 224 10.67 18.09 14.33
N ASP A 225 11.69 17.29 14.07
CA ASP A 225 12.99 17.75 13.61
C ASP A 225 12.92 18.31 12.17
N VAL A 226 12.26 17.60 11.25
CA VAL A 226 12.05 18.08 9.86
C VAL A 226 11.25 19.38 9.84
N VAL A 227 10.15 19.44 10.57
CA VAL A 227 9.28 20.62 10.58
C VAL A 227 9.93 21.78 11.34
N GLY A 228 10.67 21.48 12.42
CA GLY A 228 11.47 22.46 13.17
C GLY A 228 12.57 23.10 12.33
N ASP A 229 13.26 22.32 11.49
CA ASP A 229 14.23 22.83 10.51
C ASP A 229 13.58 23.83 9.54
N MET A 230 12.36 23.55 9.08
CA MET A 230 11.62 24.47 8.20
C MET A 230 11.29 25.80 8.90
N VAL A 231 10.90 25.75 10.16
CA VAL A 231 10.68 26.96 10.98
C VAL A 231 11.98 27.73 11.17
N GLY A 232 13.07 27.05 11.57
CA GLY A 232 14.37 27.68 11.79
C GLY A 232 14.96 28.35 10.55
N ARG A 233 14.61 27.83 9.36
CA ARG A 233 14.99 28.45 8.07
C ARG A 233 14.02 29.52 7.57
N GLY A 234 12.99 29.85 8.32
CA GLY A 234 11.98 30.83 7.92
C GLY A 234 11.06 30.37 6.79
N GLN A 235 10.99 29.07 6.50
CA GLN A 235 10.16 28.50 5.44
C GLN A 235 8.69 28.33 5.87
N MET A 236 8.44 28.33 7.19
CA MET A 236 7.10 28.09 7.76
C MET A 236 6.96 28.82 9.10
N PRO A 237 5.84 29.48 9.38
CA PRO A 237 5.53 30.01 10.71
C PRO A 237 5.36 28.87 11.72
N GLU A 238 5.78 29.11 12.98
CA GLU A 238 5.73 28.09 14.06
C GLU A 238 4.30 27.60 14.31
N GLU A 239 3.30 28.48 14.30
CA GLU A 239 1.90 28.09 14.50
C GLU A 239 1.42 27.09 13.43
N ILE A 240 1.79 27.31 12.17
CA ILE A 240 1.48 26.38 11.07
C ILE A 240 2.21 25.06 11.26
N ALA A 241 3.48 25.11 11.67
CA ALA A 241 4.29 23.93 11.94
C ALA A 241 3.67 23.03 13.02
N LEU A 242 3.20 23.61 14.12
CA LEU A 242 2.53 22.88 15.21
C LEU A 242 1.23 22.22 14.74
N ASN A 243 0.45 22.90 13.89
CA ASN A 243 -0.77 22.34 13.30
C ASN A 243 -0.47 21.16 12.37
N ILE A 244 0.59 21.25 11.54
CA ILE A 244 1.04 20.17 10.67
C ILE A 244 1.47 18.95 11.48
N VAL A 245 2.33 19.14 12.48
CA VAL A 245 2.82 18.05 13.34
C VAL A 245 1.64 17.35 14.04
N ARG A 246 0.69 18.10 14.58
CA ARG A 246 -0.50 17.53 15.23
C ARG A 246 -1.36 16.77 14.23
N SER A 247 -1.59 17.33 13.05
CA SER A 247 -2.38 16.69 11.99
C SER A 247 -1.76 15.36 11.57
N ILE A 248 -0.47 15.32 11.28
CA ILE A 248 0.24 14.10 10.87
C ILE A 248 0.29 13.07 12.00
N ALA A 249 0.57 13.52 13.22
CA ALA A 249 0.72 12.61 14.36
C ALA A 249 -0.61 12.01 14.84
N TYR A 250 -1.75 12.68 14.63
CA TYR A 250 -3.03 12.21 15.16
C TYR A 250 -4.27 12.66 14.36
N ASP A 251 -4.62 13.97 14.34
CA ASP A 251 -5.94 14.44 13.92
C ASP A 251 -6.25 14.12 12.44
N GLY A 252 -5.33 14.44 11.55
CA GLY A 252 -5.44 14.19 10.12
C GLY A 252 -5.40 12.70 9.81
N THR A 253 -4.49 11.99 10.44
CA THR A 253 -4.37 10.53 10.32
C THR A 253 -5.65 9.83 10.75
N LYS A 254 -6.18 10.15 11.93
CA LYS A 254 -7.45 9.60 12.42
C LYS A 254 -8.60 9.84 11.43
N LYS A 255 -8.72 11.05 10.89
CA LYS A 255 -9.72 11.42 9.90
C LYS A 255 -9.54 10.67 8.57
N PHE A 256 -8.29 10.52 8.12
CA PHE A 256 -7.99 9.82 6.87
C PHE A 256 -8.44 8.35 6.92
N TRP A 257 -8.16 7.68 8.04
CA TRP A 257 -8.48 6.26 8.25
C TRP A 257 -9.91 6.00 8.76
N ASN A 258 -10.71 7.02 8.98
CA ASN A 258 -12.09 6.92 9.50
C ASN A 258 -12.19 6.28 10.89
N PHE A 259 -11.26 6.57 11.81
CA PHE A 259 -11.29 6.09 13.20
C PHE A 259 -12.05 7.03 14.13
#